data_c3f3447b46ec62684ba566b989a77026
#
_entry.id   c3f3447b46ec62684ba566b989a77026
#
_cell.length_a   1.000
_cell.length_b   1.000
_cell.length_c   1.000
_cell.angle_alpha   90.00
_cell.angle_beta   90.00
_cell.angle_gamma   90.00
#
_symmetry.space_group_name_H-M   'P 1'
#
loop_
_entity.id
_entity.type
_entity.pdbx_description
1 polymer ?
#
loop_
_entity_poly.entity_id
_entity_poly.type
_entity_poly.pdbx_seq_one_letter_code
_entity_poly.pdbx_strand_id
1 'polypeptide(L)'
;MKDINQTSQIASKPARQKKIIELIQKHGYVRVLDLSKSLNVAEITVRRDLDLLEKEHILERTHGGAIFTKSLHKETDFRSRSDLELENKDLIAREAAKLICDGDTIFINGGSTTYHIFKYITNKNVKIVTTNASCLGQINNPEIELILAGGLYYPQSNSFYGGFTNNILSQINGSKAILGVHGISCRYGITTPMQHAAETYKIMMDRTMGDVIIVADHRKIGLISDFVTAPVNRINTLITDWFLDKEYIRDFEDLGIKVIQTKPIE
;
A
#
# COMPACT_ATOMS: atom_id res chain seq x y z
N MET A 1 49.79 4.77 -27.69
CA MET A 1 49.06 3.56 -28.05
C MET A 1 48.86 2.77 -26.77
N LYS A 2 47.73 2.86 -26.17
CA LYS A 2 47.22 1.94 -25.16
C LYS A 2 45.70 1.89 -25.29
N ASP A 3 45.27 0.68 -25.48
CA ASP A 3 43.95 0.29 -25.94
C ASP A 3 42.81 0.71 -24.98
N ILE A 4 41.81 1.35 -25.58
CA ILE A 4 40.48 1.50 -25.03
C ILE A 4 39.71 0.26 -25.47
N ASN A 5 39.60 -0.72 -24.57
CA ASN A 5 38.64 -1.81 -24.69
C ASN A 5 37.89 -1.95 -23.39
N GLN A 6 36.93 -1.03 -23.15
CA GLN A 6 35.81 -1.30 -22.27
C GLN A 6 34.71 -1.92 -23.13
N THR A 7 34.81 -3.20 -23.35
CA THR A 7 33.72 -4.01 -23.87
C THR A 7 32.61 -4.03 -22.82
N SER A 8 31.55 -3.25 -23.08
CA SER A 8 30.30 -3.36 -22.33
C SER A 8 29.79 -4.79 -22.47
N GLN A 9 29.91 -5.60 -21.43
CA GLN A 9 29.31 -6.91 -21.36
C GLN A 9 27.79 -6.75 -21.40
N ILE A 10 27.21 -6.87 -22.60
CA ILE A 10 25.77 -7.05 -22.77
C ILE A 10 25.47 -8.41 -22.12
N ALA A 11 24.80 -8.39 -20.97
CA ALA A 11 24.43 -9.61 -20.28
C ALA A 11 23.66 -10.54 -21.22
N SER A 12 24.01 -11.83 -21.24
CA SER A 12 23.27 -12.84 -22.01
C SER A 12 21.79 -12.85 -21.57
N LYS A 13 20.88 -13.22 -22.47
CA LYS A 13 19.42 -13.21 -22.19
C LYS A 13 19.07 -13.92 -20.87
N PRO A 14 19.58 -15.14 -20.54
CA PRO A 14 19.29 -15.81 -19.26
C PRO A 14 19.83 -15.04 -18.04
N ALA A 15 21.02 -14.45 -18.13
CA ALA A 15 21.63 -13.69 -17.04
C ALA A 15 20.84 -12.39 -16.80
N ARG A 16 20.35 -11.75 -17.85
CA ARG A 16 19.53 -10.54 -17.77
C ARG A 16 18.16 -10.82 -17.16
N GLN A 17 17.47 -11.87 -17.58
CA GLN A 17 16.19 -12.29 -17.00
C GLN A 17 16.33 -12.64 -15.52
N LYS A 18 17.39 -13.37 -15.14
CA LYS A 18 17.70 -13.64 -13.73
C LYS A 18 17.84 -12.34 -12.93
N LYS A 19 18.57 -11.36 -13.49
CA LYS A 19 18.75 -10.06 -12.83
C LYS A 19 17.44 -9.28 -12.69
N ILE A 20 16.56 -9.34 -13.69
CA ILE A 20 15.21 -8.76 -13.62
C ILE A 20 14.43 -9.42 -12.50
N ILE A 21 14.44 -10.75 -12.40
CA ILE A 21 13.75 -11.49 -11.32
C ILE A 21 14.29 -11.11 -9.94
N GLU A 22 15.61 -11.01 -9.78
CA GLU A 22 16.23 -10.58 -8.52
C GLU A 22 15.77 -9.17 -8.11
N LEU A 23 15.76 -8.23 -9.08
CA LEU A 23 15.35 -6.85 -8.83
C LEU A 23 13.86 -6.76 -8.48
N ILE A 24 13.01 -7.47 -9.21
CA ILE A 24 11.57 -7.45 -8.97
C ILE A 24 11.22 -8.16 -7.65
N GLN A 25 11.94 -9.22 -7.28
CA GLN A 25 11.79 -9.88 -5.97
C GLN A 25 12.19 -8.97 -4.82
N LYS A 26 13.24 -8.16 -5.01
CA LYS A 26 13.76 -7.25 -4.00
C LYS A 26 12.86 -6.03 -3.80
N HIS A 27 12.32 -5.48 -4.88
CA HIS A 27 11.59 -4.20 -4.87
C HIS A 27 10.07 -4.37 -5.03
N GLY A 28 9.59 -5.58 -5.34
CA GLY A 28 8.17 -5.88 -5.61
C GLY A 28 7.67 -5.39 -6.97
N TYR A 29 8.25 -4.31 -7.46
CA TYR A 29 7.97 -3.67 -8.74
C TYR A 29 9.25 -3.18 -9.41
N VAL A 30 9.28 -3.19 -10.75
CA VAL A 30 10.39 -2.63 -11.55
C VAL A 30 9.84 -1.90 -12.77
N ARG A 31 10.43 -0.74 -13.09
CA ARG A 31 10.09 0.02 -14.30
C ARG A 31 10.97 -0.41 -15.47
N VAL A 32 10.39 -0.39 -16.66
CA VAL A 32 11.14 -0.63 -17.91
C VAL A 32 12.33 0.32 -18.03
N LEU A 33 12.12 1.60 -17.73
CA LEU A 33 13.17 2.63 -17.81
C LEU A 33 14.32 2.36 -16.84
N ASP A 34 14.02 1.98 -15.60
CA ASP A 34 15.05 1.70 -14.58
C ASP A 34 15.80 0.41 -14.90
N LEU A 35 15.09 -0.61 -15.37
CA LEU A 35 15.72 -1.84 -15.87
C LEU A 35 16.61 -1.56 -17.09
N SER A 36 16.15 -0.75 -18.03
CA SER A 36 16.92 -0.34 -19.21
C SER A 36 18.25 0.31 -18.80
N LYS A 37 18.21 1.26 -17.87
CA LYS A 37 19.40 1.93 -17.33
C LYS A 37 20.30 0.98 -16.56
N SER A 38 19.74 0.20 -15.61
CA SER A 38 20.53 -0.68 -14.73
C SER A 38 21.16 -1.86 -15.46
N LEU A 39 20.53 -2.37 -16.52
CA LEU A 39 20.98 -3.48 -17.32
C LEU A 39 21.74 -3.05 -18.58
N ASN A 40 21.81 -1.74 -18.84
CA ASN A 40 22.42 -1.13 -20.04
C ASN A 40 21.92 -1.75 -21.35
N VAL A 41 20.60 -1.87 -21.51
CA VAL A 41 19.93 -2.38 -22.71
C VAL A 41 18.76 -1.50 -23.10
N ALA A 42 18.38 -1.50 -24.38
CA ALA A 42 17.24 -0.73 -24.85
C ALA A 42 15.93 -1.17 -24.18
N GLU A 43 15.00 -0.23 -23.94
CA GLU A 43 13.69 -0.51 -23.33
C GLU A 43 12.92 -1.61 -24.08
N ILE A 44 12.99 -1.63 -25.41
CA ILE A 44 12.34 -2.68 -26.21
C ILE A 44 12.86 -4.10 -25.87
N THR A 45 14.13 -4.21 -25.49
CA THR A 45 14.71 -5.48 -25.04
C THR A 45 14.18 -5.85 -23.67
N VAL A 46 14.09 -4.89 -22.76
CA VAL A 46 13.48 -5.09 -21.43
C VAL A 46 12.03 -5.52 -21.58
N ARG A 47 11.24 -4.83 -22.40
CA ARG A 47 9.82 -5.17 -22.65
C ARG A 47 9.67 -6.62 -23.13
N ARG A 48 10.50 -7.07 -24.07
CA ARG A 48 10.51 -8.46 -24.54
C ARG A 48 10.88 -9.47 -23.45
N ASP A 49 11.84 -9.15 -22.60
CA ASP A 49 12.18 -10.03 -21.47
C ASP A 49 11.05 -10.13 -20.47
N LEU A 50 10.43 -9.00 -20.14
CA LEU A 50 9.27 -8.98 -19.25
C LEU A 50 8.08 -9.75 -19.84
N ASP A 51 7.80 -9.63 -21.16
CA ASP A 51 6.73 -10.37 -21.83
C ASP A 51 6.96 -11.90 -21.79
N LEU A 52 8.22 -12.33 -21.85
CA LEU A 52 8.56 -13.75 -21.70
C LEU A 52 8.35 -14.24 -20.27
N LEU A 53 8.83 -13.46 -19.28
CA LEU A 53 8.66 -13.79 -17.86
C LEU A 53 7.19 -13.79 -17.43
N GLU A 54 6.36 -12.93 -18.04
CA GLU A 54 4.91 -12.95 -17.85
C GLU A 54 4.26 -14.22 -18.40
N LYS A 55 4.64 -14.66 -19.60
CA LYS A 55 4.19 -15.93 -20.19
C LYS A 55 4.57 -17.15 -19.34
N GLU A 56 5.69 -17.06 -18.63
CA GLU A 56 6.16 -18.07 -17.68
C GLU A 56 5.49 -17.92 -16.30
N HIS A 57 4.55 -16.98 -16.14
CA HIS A 57 3.85 -16.67 -14.88
C HIS A 57 4.78 -16.30 -13.70
N ILE A 58 5.95 -15.75 -13.99
CA ILE A 58 6.95 -15.33 -12.99
C ILE A 58 6.63 -13.92 -12.49
N LEU A 59 6.12 -13.07 -13.37
CA LEU A 59 5.74 -11.69 -13.09
C LEU A 59 4.45 -11.33 -13.86
N GLU A 60 3.86 -10.22 -13.51
CA GLU A 60 2.74 -9.61 -14.24
C GLU A 60 3.19 -8.26 -14.81
N ARG A 61 2.84 -8.02 -16.08
CA ARG A 61 3.12 -6.75 -16.76
C ARG A 61 2.17 -5.66 -16.27
N THR A 62 2.75 -4.47 -16.11
CA THR A 62 2.02 -3.21 -16.02
C THR A 62 2.36 -2.36 -17.25
N HIS A 63 1.66 -1.22 -17.46
CA HIS A 63 1.93 -0.34 -18.61
C HIS A 63 3.39 0.14 -18.66
N GLY A 64 4.01 0.45 -17.52
CA GLY A 64 5.37 0.98 -17.43
C GLY A 64 6.42 0.02 -16.90
N GLY A 65 6.07 -1.22 -16.51
CA GLY A 65 7.00 -2.12 -15.85
C GLY A 65 6.48 -3.53 -15.63
N ALA A 66 6.81 -4.09 -14.48
CA ALA A 66 6.33 -5.39 -14.05
C ALA A 66 6.30 -5.51 -12.53
N ILE A 67 5.39 -6.34 -12.03
CA ILE A 67 5.27 -6.74 -10.63
C ILE A 67 5.54 -8.23 -10.47
N PHE A 68 6.01 -8.63 -9.31
CA PHE A 68 6.31 -10.04 -9.04
C PHE A 68 5.07 -10.79 -8.58
N THR A 69 4.60 -11.75 -9.39
CA THR A 69 3.40 -12.55 -9.09
C THR A 69 3.57 -13.60 -8.01
N LYS A 70 4.81 -13.99 -7.70
CA LYS A 70 5.10 -15.01 -6.67
C LYS A 70 5.62 -14.45 -5.34
N SER A 71 5.65 -13.13 -5.19
CA SER A 71 6.00 -12.53 -3.92
C SER A 71 4.78 -12.53 -3.00
N LEU A 72 4.50 -13.67 -2.40
CA LEU A 72 3.74 -13.72 -1.17
C LEU A 72 4.52 -12.91 -0.13
N HIS A 73 4.16 -11.63 0.01
CA HIS A 73 4.78 -10.79 1.02
C HIS A 73 4.47 -11.38 2.39
N LYS A 74 5.48 -11.97 3.02
CA LYS A 74 5.43 -12.25 4.44
C LYS A 74 5.28 -10.93 5.18
N GLU A 75 4.44 -10.92 6.19
CA GLU A 75 4.32 -9.75 7.05
C GLU A 75 5.68 -9.41 7.64
N THR A 76 6.11 -8.17 7.42
CA THR A 76 7.27 -7.60 8.10
C THR A 76 6.82 -6.95 9.41
N ASP A 77 7.66 -6.98 10.42
CA ASP A 77 7.39 -6.37 11.72
C ASP A 77 6.96 -4.90 11.58
N PHE A 78 5.94 -4.50 12.36
CA PHE A 78 5.43 -3.13 12.42
C PHE A 78 6.55 -2.11 12.65
N ARG A 79 7.49 -2.37 13.57
CA ARG A 79 8.62 -1.48 13.86
C ARG A 79 9.48 -1.26 12.61
N SER A 80 9.89 -2.33 11.95
CA SER A 80 10.67 -2.25 10.71
C SER A 80 9.92 -1.49 9.61
N ARG A 81 8.59 -1.63 9.54
CA ARG A 81 7.77 -0.88 8.59
C ARG A 81 7.62 0.59 8.98
N SER A 82 7.57 0.90 10.28
CA SER A 82 7.41 2.27 10.77
C SER A 82 8.60 3.15 10.41
N ASP A 83 9.81 2.59 10.45
CA ASP A 83 11.04 3.32 10.16
C ASP A 83 11.30 3.50 8.65
N LEU A 84 10.67 2.66 7.81
CA LEU A 84 10.79 2.75 6.37
C LEU A 84 9.87 3.83 5.80
N GLU A 85 10.42 4.73 4.95
CA GLU A 85 9.65 5.80 4.28
C GLU A 85 8.86 6.70 5.25
N LEU A 86 9.46 7.02 6.38
CA LEU A 86 8.80 7.76 7.47
C LEU A 86 8.23 9.09 6.98
N GLU A 87 9.01 9.84 6.19
CA GLU A 87 8.62 11.14 5.64
C GLU A 87 7.42 11.01 4.68
N ASN A 88 7.47 10.03 3.77
CA ASN A 88 6.39 9.78 2.82
C ASN A 88 5.09 9.39 3.54
N LYS A 89 5.17 8.54 4.56
CA LYS A 89 4.01 8.14 5.37
C LYS A 89 3.42 9.32 6.13
N ASP A 90 4.27 10.19 6.63
CA ASP A 90 3.83 11.40 7.32
C ASP A 90 3.06 12.33 6.39
N LEU A 91 3.56 12.54 5.18
CA LEU A 91 2.88 13.35 4.15
C LEU A 91 1.54 12.73 3.74
N ILE A 92 1.51 11.42 3.51
CA ILE A 92 0.28 10.68 3.20
C ILE A 92 -0.73 10.84 4.35
N ALA A 93 -0.29 10.70 5.60
CA ALA A 93 -1.14 10.85 6.78
C ALA A 93 -1.73 12.27 6.92
N ARG A 94 -0.95 13.30 6.61
CA ARG A 94 -1.42 14.70 6.58
C ARG A 94 -2.52 14.90 5.55
N GLU A 95 -2.33 14.37 4.33
CA GLU A 95 -3.35 14.47 3.29
C GLU A 95 -4.62 13.68 3.67
N ALA A 96 -4.47 12.50 4.28
CA ALA A 96 -5.60 11.71 4.77
C ALA A 96 -6.40 12.45 5.86
N ALA A 97 -5.71 13.10 6.80
CA ALA A 97 -6.35 13.85 7.87
C ALA A 97 -7.19 15.03 7.37
N LYS A 98 -6.83 15.65 6.24
CA LYS A 98 -7.63 16.75 5.63
C LYS A 98 -9.01 16.28 5.13
N LEU A 99 -9.21 14.99 4.92
CA LEU A 99 -10.49 14.43 4.48
C LEU A 99 -11.43 14.11 5.64
N ILE A 100 -10.97 14.30 6.88
CA ILE A 100 -11.77 14.11 8.09
C ILE A 100 -12.57 15.39 8.36
N CYS A 101 -13.85 15.22 8.64
CA CYS A 101 -14.76 16.31 8.96
C CYS A 101 -15.24 16.23 10.42
N ASP A 102 -15.69 17.35 10.96
CA ASP A 102 -16.33 17.38 12.28
C ASP A 102 -17.54 16.44 12.32
N GLY A 103 -17.67 15.67 13.40
CA GLY A 103 -18.76 14.73 13.59
C GLY A 103 -18.59 13.37 12.87
N ASP A 104 -17.50 13.16 12.16
CA ASP A 104 -17.24 11.89 11.50
C ASP A 104 -17.09 10.72 12.49
N THR A 105 -17.59 9.54 12.09
CA THR A 105 -17.23 8.25 12.68
C THR A 105 -16.33 7.53 11.69
N ILE A 106 -15.04 7.29 12.04
CA ILE A 106 -14.02 6.87 11.09
C ILE A 106 -13.41 5.55 11.53
N PHE A 107 -13.38 4.59 10.62
CA PHE A 107 -12.54 3.41 10.77
C PHE A 107 -11.11 3.72 10.34
N ILE A 108 -10.14 3.43 11.23
CA ILE A 108 -8.70 3.49 10.94
C ILE A 108 -8.10 2.15 11.33
N ASN A 109 -7.57 1.39 10.35
CA ASN A 109 -7.00 0.08 10.64
C ASN A 109 -5.60 0.15 11.25
N GLY A 110 -5.07 -1.01 11.64
CA GLY A 110 -3.69 -1.17 12.07
C GLY A 110 -2.71 -1.05 10.91
N GLY A 111 -1.72 -0.18 11.04
CA GLY A 111 -0.70 0.00 10.03
C GLY A 111 0.28 1.11 10.36
N SER A 112 1.49 1.06 9.80
CA SER A 112 2.52 2.07 10.05
C SER A 112 2.19 3.42 9.39
N THR A 113 1.48 3.43 8.26
CA THR A 113 1.04 4.68 7.61
C THR A 113 -0.15 5.28 8.36
N THR A 114 -1.15 4.46 8.71
CA THR A 114 -2.35 4.92 9.43
C THR A 114 -2.05 5.40 10.84
N TYR A 115 -0.99 4.87 11.48
CA TYR A 115 -0.50 5.34 12.77
C TYR A 115 -0.20 6.85 12.78
N HIS A 116 0.36 7.38 11.71
CA HIS A 116 0.69 8.81 11.63
C HIS A 116 -0.53 9.72 11.50
N ILE A 117 -1.70 9.20 11.11
CA ILE A 117 -2.92 10.00 10.93
C ILE A 117 -3.39 10.59 12.27
N PHE A 118 -3.30 9.82 13.36
CA PHE A 118 -3.86 10.18 14.66
C PHE A 118 -3.37 11.55 15.16
N LYS A 119 -2.10 11.89 14.92
CA LYS A 119 -1.52 13.17 15.36
C LYS A 119 -2.00 14.39 14.57
N TYR A 120 -2.65 14.19 13.41
CA TYR A 120 -3.13 15.26 12.55
C TYR A 120 -4.64 15.48 12.63
N ILE A 121 -5.35 14.70 13.44
CA ILE A 121 -6.79 14.85 13.61
C ILE A 121 -7.04 15.98 14.59
N THR A 122 -7.47 17.14 14.08
CA THR A 122 -7.79 18.35 14.85
C THR A 122 -9.28 18.66 14.89
N ASN A 123 -10.10 17.85 14.23
CA ASN A 123 -11.54 18.02 14.10
C ASN A 123 -12.26 17.75 15.41
N LYS A 124 -13.49 18.30 15.50
CA LYS A 124 -14.35 18.24 16.70
C LYS A 124 -15.37 17.11 16.58
N ASN A 125 -15.72 16.53 17.73
CA ASN A 125 -16.75 15.49 17.82
C ASN A 125 -16.49 14.29 16.87
N VAL A 126 -15.23 13.96 16.63
CA VAL A 126 -14.85 12.82 15.79
C VAL A 126 -14.80 11.57 16.64
N LYS A 127 -15.40 10.49 16.12
CA LYS A 127 -15.32 9.16 16.69
C LYS A 127 -14.36 8.32 15.87
N ILE A 128 -13.28 7.85 16.48
CA ILE A 128 -12.28 7.00 15.84
C ILE A 128 -12.49 5.57 16.31
N VAL A 129 -12.68 4.65 15.36
CA VAL A 129 -12.76 3.21 15.59
C VAL A 129 -11.54 2.56 14.98
N THR A 130 -10.70 1.95 15.81
CA THR A 130 -9.41 1.41 15.32
C THR A 130 -9.05 0.07 15.96
N THR A 131 -8.22 -0.70 15.24
CA THR A 131 -7.55 -1.91 15.75
C THR A 131 -6.09 -1.67 16.06
N ASN A 132 -5.55 -0.46 15.84
CA ASN A 132 -4.15 -0.12 16.02
C ASN A 132 -3.81 0.08 17.49
N ALA A 133 -2.98 -0.81 18.05
CA ALA A 133 -2.59 -0.72 19.47
C ALA A 133 -1.72 0.51 19.79
N SER A 134 -1.08 1.13 18.76
CA SER A 134 -0.28 2.34 18.94
C SER A 134 -1.11 3.63 19.02
N CYS A 135 -2.42 3.60 18.85
CA CYS A 135 -3.26 4.80 18.87
C CYS A 135 -3.27 5.48 20.26
N LEU A 136 -3.10 4.70 21.33
CA LEU A 136 -3.07 5.20 22.68
C LEU A 136 -1.86 6.15 22.87
N GLY A 137 -2.11 7.34 23.41
CA GLY A 137 -1.09 8.38 23.58
C GLY A 137 -0.78 9.23 22.34
N GLN A 138 -1.40 8.94 21.17
CA GLN A 138 -1.28 9.77 19.97
C GLN A 138 -2.43 10.78 19.83
N ILE A 139 -3.55 10.52 20.47
CA ILE A 139 -4.74 11.36 20.42
C ILE A 139 -4.75 12.25 21.66
N ASN A 140 -4.48 13.55 21.46
CA ASN A 140 -4.46 14.55 22.52
C ASN A 140 -5.66 15.51 22.48
N ASN A 141 -6.55 15.34 21.50
CA ASN A 141 -7.75 16.18 21.37
C ASN A 141 -8.88 15.60 22.23
N PRO A 142 -9.38 16.32 23.27
CA PRO A 142 -10.43 15.83 24.16
C PRO A 142 -11.81 15.72 23.50
N GLU A 143 -11.99 16.29 22.31
CA GLU A 143 -13.23 16.19 21.53
C GLU A 143 -13.28 14.95 20.63
N ILE A 144 -12.25 14.08 20.72
CA ILE A 144 -12.21 12.81 19.99
C ILE A 144 -12.63 11.67 20.93
N GLU A 145 -13.64 10.92 20.50
CA GLU A 145 -14.02 9.65 21.11
C GLU A 145 -13.23 8.51 20.45
N LEU A 146 -12.44 7.78 21.21
CA LEU A 146 -11.64 6.66 20.70
C LEU A 146 -12.26 5.31 21.11
N ILE A 147 -12.61 4.50 20.13
CA ILE A 147 -13.00 3.09 20.29
C ILE A 147 -11.85 2.22 19.79
N LEU A 148 -11.11 1.63 20.71
CA LEU A 148 -10.12 0.60 20.39
C LEU A 148 -10.83 -0.75 20.33
N ALA A 149 -11.02 -1.29 19.12
CA ALA A 149 -11.60 -2.61 18.91
C ALA A 149 -10.57 -3.68 19.29
N GLY A 150 -10.57 -4.04 20.57
CA GLY A 150 -9.70 -5.05 21.15
C GLY A 150 -10.01 -6.46 20.67
N GLY A 151 -9.16 -7.41 21.04
CA GLY A 151 -9.28 -8.81 20.65
C GLY A 151 -7.95 -9.53 20.80
N LEU A 152 -7.61 -10.43 19.89
CA LEU A 152 -6.33 -11.10 19.89
C LEU A 152 -5.25 -10.15 19.38
N TYR A 153 -4.26 -9.86 20.21
CA TYR A 153 -3.15 -8.97 19.87
C TYR A 153 -2.10 -9.68 19.04
N TYR A 154 -1.75 -9.09 17.91
CA TYR A 154 -0.68 -9.56 17.03
C TYR A 154 0.50 -8.59 17.09
N PRO A 155 1.61 -8.95 17.75
CA PRO A 155 2.78 -8.10 17.91
C PRO A 155 3.39 -7.64 16.58
N GLN A 156 3.41 -8.54 15.58
CA GLN A 156 4.01 -8.23 14.26
C GLN A 156 3.32 -7.07 13.54
N SER A 157 2.01 -6.94 13.66
CA SER A 157 1.23 -5.84 13.07
C SER A 157 0.93 -4.74 14.07
N ASN A 158 1.20 -4.96 15.35
CA ASN A 158 0.82 -4.10 16.46
C ASN A 158 -0.68 -3.76 16.45
N SER A 159 -1.50 -4.78 16.27
CA SER A 159 -2.93 -4.63 16.04
C SER A 159 -3.74 -5.77 16.64
N PHE A 160 -5.03 -5.53 16.81
CA PHE A 160 -6.00 -6.52 17.29
C PHE A 160 -6.81 -7.09 16.13
N TYR A 161 -7.04 -8.41 16.16
CA TYR A 161 -7.85 -9.15 15.18
C TYR A 161 -8.68 -10.25 15.85
N GLY A 162 -9.49 -10.93 15.04
CA GLY A 162 -10.25 -12.10 15.43
C GLY A 162 -11.70 -11.80 15.81
N GLY A 163 -12.41 -12.83 16.30
CA GLY A 163 -13.85 -12.80 16.50
C GLY A 163 -14.34 -11.66 17.40
N PHE A 164 -13.65 -11.34 18.48
CA PHE A 164 -14.01 -10.22 19.37
C PHE A 164 -13.88 -8.88 18.65
N THR A 165 -12.76 -8.66 17.96
CA THR A 165 -12.53 -7.44 17.16
C THR A 165 -13.60 -7.28 16.08
N ASN A 166 -13.87 -8.36 15.33
CA ASN A 166 -14.83 -8.35 14.24
C ASN A 166 -16.26 -8.14 14.75
N ASN A 167 -16.60 -8.67 15.93
CA ASN A 167 -17.90 -8.42 16.56
C ASN A 167 -18.09 -6.95 16.93
N ILE A 168 -17.09 -6.31 17.55
CA ILE A 168 -17.15 -4.87 17.87
C ILE A 168 -17.35 -4.05 16.60
N LEU A 169 -16.51 -4.28 15.58
CA LEU A 169 -16.56 -3.53 14.33
C LEU A 169 -17.90 -3.68 13.59
N SER A 170 -18.48 -4.88 13.62
CA SER A 170 -19.75 -5.15 12.94
C SER A 170 -20.95 -4.39 13.52
N GLN A 171 -20.85 -3.90 14.75
CA GLN A 171 -21.90 -3.14 15.44
C GLN A 171 -21.83 -1.62 15.17
N ILE A 172 -20.81 -1.14 14.46
CA ILE A 172 -20.58 0.29 14.24
C ILE A 172 -20.74 0.59 12.75
N ASN A 173 -21.38 1.73 12.44
CA ASN A 173 -21.40 2.29 11.09
C ASN A 173 -20.46 3.50 11.06
N GLY A 174 -19.50 3.49 10.15
CA GLY A 174 -18.61 4.63 9.92
C GLY A 174 -19.09 5.52 8.77
N SER A 175 -18.84 6.81 8.87
CA SER A 175 -19.00 7.74 7.75
C SER A 175 -17.86 7.57 6.72
N LYS A 176 -16.68 7.18 7.19
CA LYS A 176 -15.48 6.95 6.37
C LYS A 176 -14.66 5.79 6.90
N ALA A 177 -13.86 5.17 6.00
CA ALA A 177 -12.75 4.31 6.39
C ALA A 177 -11.45 4.84 5.79
N ILE A 178 -10.41 4.95 6.61
CA ILE A 178 -9.04 5.29 6.16
C ILE A 178 -8.15 4.10 6.47
N LEU A 179 -7.79 3.36 5.44
CA LEU A 179 -7.16 2.05 5.58
C LEU A 179 -5.78 2.00 4.91
N GLY A 180 -4.78 1.57 5.67
CA GLY A 180 -3.49 1.15 5.13
C GLY A 180 -3.56 -0.26 4.57
N VAL A 181 -2.72 -0.57 3.58
CA VAL A 181 -2.73 -1.86 2.88
C VAL A 181 -1.34 -2.48 2.82
N HIS A 182 -1.28 -3.81 2.68
CA HIS A 182 -0.02 -4.52 2.41
C HIS A 182 0.28 -4.54 0.91
N GLY A 183 -0.75 -4.67 0.09
CA GLY A 183 -0.67 -4.57 -1.35
C GLY A 183 -2.00 -4.13 -1.95
N ILE A 184 -1.92 -3.41 -3.08
CA ILE A 184 -3.05 -2.98 -3.87
C ILE A 184 -2.70 -3.00 -5.36
N SER A 185 -3.59 -3.58 -6.17
CA SER A 185 -3.48 -3.55 -7.63
C SER A 185 -4.83 -3.35 -8.28
N CYS A 186 -4.85 -2.81 -9.50
CA CYS A 186 -6.08 -2.61 -10.26
C CYS A 186 -6.80 -3.94 -10.56
N ARG A 187 -6.05 -5.02 -10.76
CA ARG A 187 -6.60 -6.34 -11.10
C ARG A 187 -7.03 -7.16 -9.90
N TYR A 188 -6.22 -7.21 -8.84
CA TYR A 188 -6.45 -8.09 -7.68
C TYR A 188 -7.04 -7.38 -6.47
N GLY A 189 -7.21 -6.04 -6.54
CA GLY A 189 -7.74 -5.25 -5.44
C GLY A 189 -6.77 -5.11 -4.28
N ILE A 190 -7.31 -5.06 -3.07
CA ILE A 190 -6.57 -4.93 -1.82
C ILE A 190 -6.23 -6.31 -1.29
N THR A 191 -4.95 -6.54 -0.97
CA THR A 191 -4.47 -7.84 -0.48
C THR A 191 -3.60 -7.70 0.77
N THR A 192 -3.54 -8.75 1.56
CA THR A 192 -2.73 -8.85 2.79
C THR A 192 -2.21 -10.28 2.99
N PRO A 193 -1.04 -10.46 3.63
CA PRO A 193 -0.51 -11.80 3.94
C PRO A 193 -1.27 -12.52 5.08
N MET A 194 -2.19 -11.82 5.76
CA MET A 194 -2.88 -12.35 6.94
C MET A 194 -4.40 -12.45 6.71
N GLN A 195 -4.96 -13.66 6.88
CA GLN A 195 -6.39 -13.90 6.75
C GLN A 195 -7.21 -13.01 7.68
N HIS A 196 -6.86 -12.97 8.98
CA HIS A 196 -7.63 -12.18 9.95
C HIS A 196 -7.57 -10.68 9.70
N ALA A 197 -6.49 -10.16 9.12
CA ALA A 197 -6.43 -8.77 8.70
C ALA A 197 -7.37 -8.53 7.51
N ALA A 198 -7.41 -9.45 6.53
CA ALA A 198 -8.33 -9.37 5.40
C ALA A 198 -9.79 -9.31 5.87
N GLU A 199 -10.19 -10.22 6.78
CA GLU A 199 -11.54 -10.26 7.35
C GLU A 199 -11.89 -8.97 8.10
N THR A 200 -10.99 -8.52 8.98
CA THR A 200 -11.20 -7.31 9.79
C THR A 200 -11.32 -6.05 8.92
N TYR A 201 -10.45 -5.89 7.94
CA TYR A 201 -10.48 -4.72 7.05
C TYR A 201 -11.70 -4.76 6.12
N LYS A 202 -12.11 -5.95 5.67
CA LYS A 202 -13.36 -6.11 4.93
C LYS A 202 -14.57 -5.65 5.74
N ILE A 203 -14.65 -6.00 7.03
CA ILE A 203 -15.76 -5.54 7.90
C ILE A 203 -15.73 -4.01 8.02
N MET A 204 -14.58 -3.37 8.23
CA MET A 204 -14.47 -1.91 8.25
C MET A 204 -15.01 -1.29 6.95
N MET A 205 -14.64 -1.85 5.79
CA MET A 205 -15.14 -1.38 4.49
C MET A 205 -16.64 -1.61 4.33
N ASP A 206 -17.16 -2.78 4.72
CA ASP A 206 -18.58 -3.13 4.60
C ASP A 206 -19.46 -2.30 5.53
N ARG A 207 -18.92 -1.83 6.65
CA ARG A 207 -19.61 -0.98 7.63
C ARG A 207 -19.42 0.52 7.37
N THR A 208 -18.70 0.89 6.31
CA THR A 208 -18.52 2.28 5.89
C THR A 208 -19.67 2.69 4.97
N MET A 209 -20.39 3.73 5.36
CA MET A 209 -21.55 4.27 4.62
C MET A 209 -21.14 5.30 3.55
N GLY A 210 -19.97 5.90 3.69
CA GLY A 210 -19.41 6.88 2.76
C GLY A 210 -18.10 6.41 2.16
N ASP A 211 -17.09 7.26 2.16
CA ASP A 211 -15.85 7.02 1.41
C ASP A 211 -14.91 6.01 2.07
N VAL A 212 -14.44 5.08 1.27
CA VAL A 212 -13.31 4.20 1.58
C VAL A 212 -12.04 4.81 0.98
N ILE A 213 -11.13 5.23 1.85
CA ILE A 213 -9.89 5.91 1.52
C ILE A 213 -8.73 4.97 1.81
N ILE A 214 -7.93 4.66 0.81
CA ILE A 214 -6.72 3.86 0.97
C ILE A 214 -5.51 4.78 1.07
N VAL A 215 -4.64 4.51 2.05
CA VAL A 215 -3.36 5.19 2.25
C VAL A 215 -2.22 4.19 2.04
N ALA A 216 -1.38 4.46 1.05
CA ALA A 216 -0.31 3.53 0.65
C ALA A 216 0.88 4.27 0.07
N ASP A 217 2.10 3.95 0.51
CA ASP A 217 3.30 4.38 -0.21
C ASP A 217 3.43 3.64 -1.56
N HIS A 218 4.17 4.22 -2.53
CA HIS A 218 4.34 3.69 -3.88
C HIS A 218 4.76 2.22 -3.93
N ARG A 219 5.47 1.72 -2.90
CA ARG A 219 5.94 0.32 -2.83
C ARG A 219 4.82 -0.68 -2.59
N LYS A 220 3.64 -0.22 -2.16
CA LYS A 220 2.46 -1.06 -1.95
C LYS A 220 1.61 -1.20 -3.20
N ILE A 221 1.83 -0.31 -4.16
CA ILE A 221 1.10 -0.30 -5.42
C ILE A 221 1.66 -1.41 -6.33
N GLY A 222 0.78 -2.26 -6.82
CA GLY A 222 1.14 -3.42 -7.63
C GLY A 222 1.53 -4.67 -6.83
N LEU A 223 1.70 -4.59 -5.50
CA LEU A 223 1.95 -5.77 -4.68
C LEU A 223 0.69 -6.62 -4.49
N ILE A 224 0.88 -7.93 -4.46
CA ILE A 224 -0.17 -8.93 -4.26
C ILE A 224 0.27 -9.85 -3.11
N SER A 225 -0.66 -10.15 -2.22
CA SER A 225 -0.47 -11.06 -1.09
C SER A 225 -1.53 -12.17 -1.10
N ASP A 226 -1.43 -13.12 -0.16
CA ASP A 226 -2.21 -14.37 -0.14
C ASP A 226 -3.73 -14.18 -0.04
N PHE A 227 -4.17 -13.18 0.75
CA PHE A 227 -5.59 -13.02 1.08
C PHE A 227 -6.14 -11.71 0.50
N VAL A 228 -7.23 -11.84 -0.25
CA VAL A 228 -7.95 -10.69 -0.80
C VAL A 228 -8.84 -10.09 0.29
N THR A 229 -8.68 -8.79 0.53
CA THR A 229 -9.55 -8.01 1.43
C THR A 229 -10.80 -7.54 0.69
N ALA A 230 -10.62 -6.90 -0.45
CA ALA A 230 -11.71 -6.36 -1.27
C ALA A 230 -11.26 -6.12 -2.71
N PRO A 231 -12.18 -6.15 -3.68
CA PRO A 231 -11.90 -5.72 -5.04
C PRO A 231 -11.65 -4.20 -5.09
N VAL A 232 -10.93 -3.75 -6.10
CA VAL A 232 -10.49 -2.35 -6.24
C VAL A 232 -11.64 -1.35 -6.36
N ASN A 233 -12.77 -1.74 -6.93
CA ASN A 233 -13.96 -0.89 -7.09
C ASN A 233 -14.69 -0.54 -5.77
N ARG A 234 -14.21 -1.06 -4.63
CA ARG A 234 -14.68 -0.68 -3.29
C ARG A 234 -13.96 0.57 -2.74
N ILE A 235 -13.02 1.13 -3.50
CA ILE A 235 -12.20 2.26 -3.10
C ILE A 235 -12.72 3.53 -3.77
N ASN A 236 -12.86 4.61 -3.01
CA ASN A 236 -13.22 5.92 -3.54
C ASN A 236 -11.97 6.78 -3.78
N THR A 237 -10.99 6.71 -2.86
CA THR A 237 -9.77 7.53 -2.92
C THR A 237 -8.54 6.72 -2.56
N LEU A 238 -7.48 6.89 -3.33
CA LEU A 238 -6.12 6.42 -3.02
C LEU A 238 -5.23 7.62 -2.73
N ILE A 239 -4.60 7.65 -1.55
CA ILE A 239 -3.58 8.66 -1.20
C ILE A 239 -2.22 7.98 -1.21
N THR A 240 -1.28 8.54 -1.96
CA THR A 240 0.05 7.97 -2.15
C THR A 240 1.13 9.05 -2.21
N ASP A 241 2.40 8.66 -2.15
CA ASP A 241 3.53 9.57 -2.26
C ASP A 241 3.85 9.95 -3.73
N TRP A 242 4.75 10.94 -3.90
CA TRP A 242 5.12 11.49 -5.22
C TRP A 242 5.95 10.55 -6.10
N PHE A 243 6.40 9.40 -5.56
CA PHE A 243 7.18 8.42 -6.32
C PHE A 243 6.31 7.52 -7.20
N LEU A 244 4.98 7.52 -6.99
CA LEU A 244 4.09 6.73 -7.85
C LEU A 244 4.07 7.29 -9.27
N ASP A 245 4.30 6.42 -10.25
CA ASP A 245 4.29 6.78 -11.66
C ASP A 245 2.90 7.20 -12.14
N LYS A 246 2.89 8.17 -13.08
CA LYS A 246 1.65 8.70 -13.67
C LYS A 246 0.82 7.64 -14.40
N GLU A 247 1.44 6.57 -14.90
CA GLU A 247 0.73 5.46 -15.54
C GLU A 247 -0.16 4.73 -14.53
N TYR A 248 0.37 4.41 -13.34
CA TYR A 248 -0.44 3.82 -12.27
C TYR A 248 -1.57 4.74 -11.79
N ILE A 249 -1.29 6.04 -11.71
CA ILE A 249 -2.31 7.01 -11.34
C ILE A 249 -3.48 6.92 -12.33
N ARG A 250 -3.19 6.92 -13.64
CA ARG A 250 -4.22 6.78 -14.68
C ARG A 250 -4.98 5.47 -14.58
N ASP A 251 -4.28 4.34 -14.35
CA ASP A 251 -4.93 3.04 -14.21
C ASP A 251 -5.99 3.03 -13.08
N PHE A 252 -5.72 3.70 -11.95
CA PHE A 252 -6.69 3.85 -10.87
C PHE A 252 -7.80 4.86 -11.23
N GLU A 253 -7.45 5.98 -11.86
CA GLU A 253 -8.41 7.00 -12.28
C GLU A 253 -9.39 6.45 -13.33
N ASP A 254 -8.92 5.61 -14.27
CA ASP A 254 -9.75 4.93 -15.27
C ASP A 254 -10.77 3.96 -14.63
N LEU A 255 -10.50 3.49 -13.41
CA LEU A 255 -11.43 2.71 -12.61
C LEU A 255 -12.36 3.58 -11.73
N GLY A 256 -12.31 4.91 -11.88
CA GLY A 256 -13.13 5.86 -11.13
C GLY A 256 -12.61 6.16 -9.72
N ILE A 257 -11.37 5.80 -9.40
CA ILE A 257 -10.75 6.05 -8.10
C ILE A 257 -10.03 7.40 -8.13
N LYS A 258 -10.37 8.29 -7.21
CA LYS A 258 -9.64 9.55 -7.04
C LYS A 258 -8.24 9.28 -6.49
N VAL A 259 -7.19 9.73 -7.19
CA VAL A 259 -5.82 9.61 -6.68
C VAL A 259 -5.32 10.96 -6.17
N ILE A 260 -4.86 10.98 -4.92
CA ILE A 260 -4.21 12.14 -4.30
C ILE A 260 -2.74 11.79 -4.11
N GLN A 261 -1.89 12.44 -4.89
CA GLN A 261 -0.44 12.28 -4.77
C GLN A 261 0.13 13.40 -3.90
N THR A 262 0.89 13.03 -2.85
CA THR A 262 1.58 14.03 -2.01
C THR A 262 2.69 14.72 -2.80
N LYS A 263 3.12 15.90 -2.30
CA LYS A 263 4.27 16.62 -2.85
C LYS A 263 5.47 16.48 -1.90
N PRO A 264 6.71 16.47 -2.42
CA PRO A 264 7.88 16.56 -1.56
C PRO A 264 7.84 17.85 -0.73
N ILE A 265 8.44 17.82 0.45
CA ILE A 265 8.65 19.02 1.25
C ILE A 265 9.73 19.85 0.55
N GLU A 266 9.42 21.12 0.26
CA GLU A 266 10.38 22.09 -0.32
C GLU A 266 11.46 22.46 0.71
#